data_48a36e61666734c67b2d78dc4f7c1035
#
_entry.id   48a36e61666734c67b2d78dc4f7c1035
#
_cell.length_a   1.000
_cell.length_b   1.000
_cell.length_c   1.000
_cell.angle_alpha   90.00
_cell.angle_beta   90.00
_cell.angle_gamma   90.00
#
_symmetry.space_group_name_H-M   'P 1'
#
loop_
_entity.id
_entity.type
_entity.pdbx_description
1 polymer ?
#
loop_
_entity_poly.entity_id
_entity_poly.type
_entity_poly.pdbx_seq_one_letter_code
_entity_poly.pdbx_strand_id
1 'polypeptide(L)'
;MILMAKAALRTKLDNYGPQHRNMPVGVARGICPGRVVWVRDPKAAQWSGNLNSTVDHWWMDRNTDQARVDAMMSATLQKLTGARTDEEAWKRIFTYYNQLARGMKARGYHDDEVVAVEINLNNSAAAGIGNYVNESPQVTLAMVRQLVLHAHVPASKVVVYDARRIIYPALLTKIWGEFKDVRFVQNQESQTVQPVHPGYGNYHGLEPADWVEGVTYSANNYNEAKLIPRQIKAATYLVNLALLKAHSYPYSSEEGGDEGQTAISMTGKNHFGSIKGTPELHAAINTDNDGTPHAYSPIVDLAASPNQGAKTILYMLDALYCGRRHQSYPLHFPNPPLNNRVEPYANTDWPSSLLASYDGVSLDSVGIDVLYSQSQNNFDKNQHPRILIRENADDYLQEEATPDNAPSGTKYMENGKPTPSLGVFEHWDSDATRQYSRNKDPKHGQGIELIYIAM
;
A
#
# COMPACT_ATOMS: atom_id res chain seq x y z
N MET A 1 -14.89 23.39 -28.89
CA MET A 1 -13.99 23.61 -27.77
C MET A 1 -13.76 22.34 -26.93
N ILE A 2 -14.79 21.68 -26.47
CA ILE A 2 -14.69 20.44 -25.66
C ILE A 2 -13.98 19.29 -26.40
N LEU A 3 -14.27 19.09 -27.71
CA LEU A 3 -13.60 18.07 -28.52
C LEU A 3 -12.11 18.36 -28.75
N MET A 4 -11.73 19.63 -28.93
CA MET A 4 -10.32 20.02 -29.10
C MET A 4 -9.55 19.90 -27.77
N ALA A 5 -10.17 20.23 -26.63
CA ALA A 5 -9.59 20.02 -25.32
C ALA A 5 -9.39 18.52 -25.00
N LYS A 6 -10.36 17.68 -25.36
CA LYS A 6 -10.25 16.21 -25.23
C LYS A 6 -9.16 15.64 -26.15
N ALA A 7 -8.98 16.15 -27.35
CA ALA A 7 -7.92 15.73 -28.26
C ALA A 7 -6.53 16.19 -27.77
N ALA A 8 -6.41 17.43 -27.27
CA ALA A 8 -5.17 17.95 -26.71
C ALA A 8 -4.77 17.22 -25.41
N LEU A 9 -5.75 16.87 -24.56
CA LEU A 9 -5.53 16.06 -23.37
C LEU A 9 -5.07 14.64 -23.75
N ARG A 10 -5.69 14.05 -24.78
CA ARG A 10 -5.31 12.73 -25.29
C ARG A 10 -3.87 12.71 -25.84
N THR A 11 -3.49 13.76 -26.58
CA THR A 11 -2.12 13.89 -27.13
C THR A 11 -1.08 14.11 -26.02
N LYS A 12 -1.43 14.79 -24.92
CA LYS A 12 -0.56 14.92 -23.75
C LYS A 12 -0.37 13.57 -23.02
N LEU A 13 -1.46 12.81 -22.86
CA LEU A 13 -1.42 11.49 -22.23
C LEU A 13 -0.66 10.45 -23.06
N ASP A 14 -0.74 10.52 -24.39
CA ASP A 14 -0.04 9.60 -25.29
C ASP A 14 1.49 9.86 -25.34
N ASN A 15 1.93 11.05 -24.88
CA ASN A 15 3.34 11.44 -24.79
C ASN A 15 3.90 11.41 -23.37
N TYR A 16 3.08 11.07 -22.35
CA TYR A 16 3.55 10.97 -20.98
C TYR A 16 4.40 9.70 -20.82
N GLY A 17 5.66 9.90 -20.60
CA GLY A 17 6.60 8.86 -20.18
C GLY A 17 7.15 9.22 -18.81
N PRO A 18 7.34 8.24 -17.89
CA PRO A 18 7.92 8.53 -16.59
C PRO A 18 9.27 9.25 -16.75
N GLN A 19 9.40 10.36 -16.04
CA GLN A 19 10.68 11.05 -15.87
C GLN A 19 11.56 10.19 -14.93
N HIS A 20 12.83 10.55 -14.77
CA HIS A 20 13.75 9.85 -13.85
C HIS A 20 13.94 8.33 -14.12
N ARG A 21 13.84 7.90 -15.37
CA ARG A 21 14.21 6.51 -15.75
C ARG A 21 15.68 6.25 -15.45
N ASN A 22 15.95 5.31 -14.51
CA ASN A 22 17.30 5.03 -13.99
C ASN A 22 18.07 6.29 -13.49
N MET A 23 17.35 7.24 -12.97
CA MET A 23 17.90 8.48 -12.40
C MET A 23 17.42 8.58 -10.94
N PRO A 24 18.07 7.86 -10.01
CA PRO A 24 17.62 7.81 -8.62
C PRO A 24 17.70 9.16 -7.94
N VAL A 25 16.65 9.49 -7.17
CA VAL A 25 16.52 10.68 -6.35
C VAL A 25 16.29 10.26 -4.91
N GLY A 26 16.96 10.87 -3.95
CA GLY A 26 16.87 10.52 -2.53
C GLY A 26 17.88 9.46 -2.11
N VAL A 27 17.63 8.84 -0.94
CA VAL A 27 18.57 7.91 -0.30
C VAL A 27 17.89 6.57 -0.05
N ALA A 28 18.39 5.52 -0.67
CA ALA A 28 17.87 4.17 -0.52
C ALA A 28 17.97 3.66 0.93
N ARG A 29 16.89 3.08 1.44
CA ARG A 29 16.77 2.57 2.82
C ARG A 29 16.68 1.04 2.84
N GLY A 30 16.94 0.47 4.02
CA GLY A 30 16.73 -0.95 4.30
C GLY A 30 17.99 -1.76 4.54
N ILE A 31 17.82 -3.01 4.95
CA ILE A 31 18.92 -4.00 5.15
C ILE A 31 19.67 -4.21 3.84
N CYS A 32 18.93 -4.31 2.74
CA CYS A 32 19.42 -4.23 1.38
C CYS A 32 18.86 -2.93 0.78
N PRO A 33 19.61 -1.82 0.79
CA PRO A 33 19.07 -0.51 0.48
C PRO A 33 18.41 -0.44 -0.89
N GLY A 34 17.15 0.09 -0.95
CA GLY A 34 16.38 0.22 -2.17
C GLY A 34 15.84 -1.09 -2.76
N ARG A 35 15.98 -2.21 -2.04
CA ARG A 35 15.45 -3.49 -2.51
C ARG A 35 13.94 -3.52 -2.44
N VAL A 36 13.31 -3.84 -3.58
CA VAL A 36 11.91 -4.19 -3.72
C VAL A 36 11.83 -5.64 -4.21
N VAL A 37 11.07 -6.46 -3.50
CA VAL A 37 10.82 -7.86 -3.90
C VAL A 37 9.40 -7.96 -4.42
N TRP A 38 9.24 -8.49 -5.61
CA TRP A 38 7.97 -8.76 -6.26
C TRP A 38 7.84 -10.27 -6.50
N VAL A 39 6.94 -10.90 -5.74
CA VAL A 39 6.62 -12.33 -5.87
C VAL A 39 5.28 -12.45 -6.57
N ARG A 40 5.20 -13.30 -7.60
CA ARG A 40 3.98 -13.60 -8.33
C ARG A 40 3.72 -15.09 -8.38
N ASP A 41 2.52 -15.51 -8.02
CA ASP A 41 1.98 -16.86 -8.26
C ASP A 41 0.63 -16.76 -8.99
N PRO A 42 0.56 -17.02 -10.30
CA PRO A 42 -0.69 -16.93 -11.06
C PRO A 42 -1.83 -17.79 -10.52
N LYS A 43 -1.52 -18.79 -9.68
CA LYS A 43 -2.50 -19.68 -9.08
C LYS A 43 -3.00 -19.20 -7.70
N ALA A 44 -2.45 -18.12 -7.16
CA ALA A 44 -2.88 -17.57 -5.87
C ALA A 44 -4.24 -16.88 -5.96
N ALA A 45 -4.56 -16.24 -7.10
CA ALA A 45 -5.81 -15.53 -7.33
C ALA A 45 -6.52 -16.12 -8.57
N GLN A 46 -7.69 -16.75 -8.36
CA GLN A 46 -8.38 -17.56 -9.37
C GLN A 46 -9.88 -17.27 -9.45
N TRP A 47 -10.30 -16.08 -9.06
CA TRP A 47 -11.70 -15.70 -9.14
C TRP A 47 -12.17 -15.58 -10.59
N SER A 48 -13.43 -16.00 -10.85
CA SER A 48 -14.04 -15.97 -12.19
C SER A 48 -14.26 -14.57 -12.76
N GLY A 49 -14.20 -13.52 -11.92
CA GLY A 49 -14.50 -12.15 -12.32
C GLY A 49 -15.99 -11.83 -12.43
N ASN A 50 -16.88 -12.75 -12.00
CA ASN A 50 -18.32 -12.51 -12.07
C ASN A 50 -18.79 -11.50 -11.02
N LEU A 51 -18.86 -10.24 -11.42
CA LEU A 51 -19.30 -9.11 -10.57
C LEU A 51 -20.75 -9.22 -10.12
N ASN A 52 -21.60 -9.94 -10.86
CA ASN A 52 -23.04 -10.10 -10.57
C ASN A 52 -23.31 -11.21 -9.57
N SER A 53 -22.30 -11.98 -9.16
CA SER A 53 -22.47 -13.04 -8.17
C SER A 53 -22.68 -12.43 -6.77
N THR A 54 -23.69 -12.92 -6.08
CA THR A 54 -23.96 -12.61 -4.66
C THR A 54 -23.40 -13.66 -3.71
N VAL A 55 -22.82 -14.73 -4.26
CA VAL A 55 -22.35 -15.91 -3.51
C VAL A 55 -20.92 -16.32 -3.87
N ASP A 56 -20.32 -15.68 -4.87
CA ASP A 56 -18.95 -15.94 -5.32
C ASP A 56 -18.15 -14.66 -5.35
N HIS A 57 -17.21 -14.54 -4.42
CA HIS A 57 -16.42 -13.33 -4.21
C HIS A 57 -14.93 -13.65 -4.30
N TRP A 58 -14.14 -12.70 -4.83
CA TRP A 58 -12.70 -12.82 -5.02
C TRP A 58 -11.95 -13.18 -3.72
N TRP A 59 -12.41 -12.69 -2.57
CA TRP A 59 -11.79 -12.87 -1.25
C TRP A 59 -12.12 -14.20 -0.57
N MET A 60 -12.92 -15.07 -1.17
CA MET A 60 -13.20 -16.41 -0.63
C MET A 60 -12.02 -17.34 -0.86
N ASP A 61 -11.79 -18.27 0.08
CA ASP A 61 -10.67 -19.21 0.02
C ASP A 61 -10.66 -20.10 -1.24
N ARG A 62 -11.82 -20.36 -1.84
CA ARG A 62 -11.91 -21.08 -3.12
C ARG A 62 -11.37 -20.28 -4.32
N ASN A 63 -11.29 -18.95 -4.19
CA ASN A 63 -10.86 -18.00 -5.23
C ASN A 63 -9.50 -17.39 -4.93
N THR A 64 -9.06 -17.44 -3.69
CA THR A 64 -7.75 -16.94 -3.23
C THR A 64 -7.10 -17.99 -2.34
N ASP A 65 -6.09 -18.66 -2.84
CA ASP A 65 -5.42 -19.81 -2.21
C ASP A 65 -4.50 -19.36 -1.07
N GLN A 66 -4.91 -19.63 0.17
CA GLN A 66 -4.18 -19.26 1.37
C GLN A 66 -2.77 -19.85 1.42
N ALA A 67 -2.60 -21.12 1.04
CA ALA A 67 -1.30 -21.78 1.14
C ALA A 67 -0.28 -21.15 0.17
N ARG A 68 -0.75 -20.74 -1.02
CA ARG A 68 0.08 -20.01 -1.98
C ARG A 68 0.43 -18.61 -1.48
N VAL A 69 -0.53 -17.90 -0.90
CA VAL A 69 -0.30 -16.58 -0.31
C VAL A 69 0.74 -16.67 0.83
N ASP A 70 0.65 -17.68 1.70
CA ASP A 70 1.64 -17.91 2.75
C ASP A 70 3.04 -18.19 2.18
N ALA A 71 3.13 -19.01 1.14
CA ALA A 71 4.40 -19.29 0.46
C ALA A 71 4.98 -18.04 -0.23
N MET A 72 4.13 -17.23 -0.87
CA MET A 72 4.54 -15.94 -1.45
C MET A 72 5.04 -14.98 -0.36
N MET A 73 4.37 -14.91 0.78
CA MET A 73 4.77 -14.07 1.92
C MET A 73 6.15 -14.47 2.44
N SER A 74 6.38 -15.77 2.69
CA SER A 74 7.68 -16.30 3.10
C SER A 74 8.79 -15.98 2.09
N ALA A 75 8.55 -16.25 0.80
CA ALA A 75 9.51 -15.95 -0.27
C ALA A 75 9.85 -14.46 -0.32
N THR A 76 8.84 -13.60 -0.15
CA THR A 76 9.00 -12.14 -0.13
C THR A 76 9.92 -11.70 1.01
N LEU A 77 9.62 -12.11 2.25
CA LEU A 77 10.37 -11.70 3.45
C LEU A 77 11.81 -12.24 3.45
N GLN A 78 11.98 -13.50 3.09
CA GLN A 78 13.32 -14.12 3.02
C GLN A 78 14.17 -13.42 1.96
N LYS A 79 13.62 -13.13 0.80
CA LYS A 79 14.38 -12.47 -0.28
C LYS A 79 14.65 -11.00 0.03
N LEU A 80 13.71 -10.31 0.66
CA LEU A 80 13.86 -8.92 1.07
C LEU A 80 15.02 -8.75 2.06
N THR A 81 15.14 -9.68 3.00
CA THR A 81 16.13 -9.63 4.07
C THR A 81 17.44 -10.36 3.75
N GLY A 82 17.45 -11.23 2.73
CA GLY A 82 18.52 -12.17 2.45
C GLY A 82 18.62 -13.30 3.48
N ALA A 83 17.56 -13.54 4.27
CA ALA A 83 17.47 -14.62 5.24
C ALA A 83 17.13 -15.96 4.56
N ARG A 84 17.34 -17.06 5.29
CA ARG A 84 17.03 -18.42 4.84
C ARG A 84 15.75 -18.97 5.45
N THR A 85 15.29 -18.40 6.56
CA THR A 85 14.05 -18.74 7.26
C THR A 85 13.26 -17.48 7.58
N ASP A 86 11.97 -17.64 7.86
CA ASP A 86 11.10 -16.54 8.24
C ASP A 86 11.47 -15.95 9.60
N GLU A 87 11.89 -16.80 10.57
CA GLU A 87 12.37 -16.33 11.86
C GLU A 87 13.62 -15.46 11.70
N GLU A 88 14.58 -15.89 10.86
CA GLU A 88 15.78 -15.10 10.59
C GLU A 88 15.40 -13.78 9.90
N ALA A 89 14.45 -13.80 8.98
CA ALA A 89 13.96 -12.60 8.31
C ALA A 89 13.42 -11.59 9.32
N TRP A 90 12.51 -11.99 10.18
CA TRP A 90 11.94 -11.12 11.21
C TRP A 90 12.98 -10.64 12.23
N LYS A 91 13.89 -11.50 12.64
CA LYS A 91 15.00 -11.08 13.49
C LYS A 91 15.83 -9.96 12.85
N ARG A 92 16.13 -10.06 11.55
CA ARG A 92 16.85 -9.00 10.82
C ARG A 92 16.02 -7.72 10.71
N ILE A 93 14.70 -7.81 10.46
CA ILE A 93 13.78 -6.68 10.37
C ILE A 93 13.79 -5.87 11.67
N PHE A 94 13.49 -6.52 12.81
CA PHE A 94 13.42 -5.83 14.09
C PHE A 94 14.80 -5.29 14.53
N THR A 95 15.87 -6.07 14.32
CA THR A 95 17.22 -5.63 14.70
C THR A 95 17.65 -4.39 13.91
N TYR A 96 17.40 -4.39 12.60
CA TYR A 96 17.72 -3.25 11.75
C TYR A 96 16.98 -1.99 12.19
N TYR A 97 15.67 -2.07 12.38
CA TYR A 97 14.86 -0.94 12.83
C TYR A 97 15.30 -0.45 14.23
N ASN A 98 15.46 -1.34 15.18
CA ASN A 98 15.85 -0.98 16.53
C ASN A 98 17.23 -0.32 16.58
N GLN A 99 18.15 -0.77 15.74
CA GLN A 99 19.47 -0.13 15.63
C GLN A 99 19.39 1.26 14.99
N LEU A 100 18.65 1.40 13.88
CA LEU A 100 18.60 2.64 13.12
C LEU A 100 17.73 3.71 13.80
N ALA A 101 16.50 3.36 14.15
CA ALA A 101 15.51 4.31 14.64
C ALA A 101 15.52 4.50 16.16
N ARG A 102 15.95 3.49 16.91
CA ARG A 102 15.90 3.50 18.38
C ARG A 102 17.28 3.50 19.04
N GLY A 103 18.37 3.42 18.28
CA GLY A 103 19.74 3.39 18.79
C GLY A 103 20.08 2.13 19.61
N MET A 104 19.29 1.06 19.48
CA MET A 104 19.43 -0.19 20.25
C MET A 104 20.25 -1.21 19.48
N LYS A 105 21.49 -1.44 19.88
CA LYS A 105 22.37 -2.41 19.19
C LYS A 105 21.86 -3.85 19.39
N ALA A 106 21.80 -4.60 18.29
CA ALA A 106 21.51 -6.04 18.25
C ALA A 106 20.21 -6.49 18.95
N ARG A 107 19.24 -5.58 19.16
CA ARG A 107 17.98 -5.89 19.81
C ARG A 107 16.93 -6.30 18.77
N GLY A 108 16.36 -7.50 18.91
CA GLY A 108 15.17 -7.95 18.22
C GLY A 108 13.87 -7.43 18.83
N TYR A 109 12.76 -8.11 18.54
CA TYR A 109 11.45 -7.89 19.16
C TYR A 109 11.51 -8.24 20.67
N HIS A 110 10.70 -7.57 21.48
CA HIS A 110 10.51 -7.84 22.90
C HIS A 110 9.01 -7.95 23.24
N ASP A 111 8.64 -8.85 24.16
CA ASP A 111 7.24 -9.30 24.40
C ASP A 111 6.28 -8.20 24.89
N ASP A 112 6.77 -7.08 25.40
CA ASP A 112 5.96 -5.93 25.79
C ASP A 112 5.63 -4.99 24.62
N GLU A 113 6.33 -5.13 23.49
CA GLU A 113 6.18 -4.25 22.34
C GLU A 113 4.97 -4.63 21.48
N VAL A 114 4.33 -3.62 20.87
CA VAL A 114 3.13 -3.78 20.04
C VAL A 114 3.50 -3.58 18.58
N VAL A 115 3.04 -4.48 17.73
CA VAL A 115 3.12 -4.37 16.26
C VAL A 115 1.74 -4.02 15.73
N ALA A 116 1.61 -2.84 15.13
CA ALA A 116 0.41 -2.44 14.41
C ALA A 116 0.54 -2.81 12.93
N VAL A 117 -0.52 -3.35 12.33
CA VAL A 117 -0.62 -3.69 10.90
C VAL A 117 -1.69 -2.81 10.29
N GLU A 118 -1.26 -1.79 9.55
CA GLU A 118 -2.13 -0.88 8.82
C GLU A 118 -2.60 -1.54 7.53
N ILE A 119 -3.91 -1.70 7.36
CA ILE A 119 -4.53 -2.30 6.17
C ILE A 119 -5.37 -1.27 5.42
N ASN A 120 -5.74 -1.55 4.16
CA ASN A 120 -6.52 -0.64 3.34
C ASN A 120 -7.95 -1.14 3.11
N LEU A 121 -8.95 -0.46 3.69
CA LEU A 121 -10.35 -0.85 3.66
C LEU A 121 -11.26 0.22 3.03
N ASN A 122 -10.99 0.66 1.82
CA ASN A 122 -11.75 1.76 1.21
C ASN A 122 -13.25 1.51 1.04
N ASN A 123 -13.65 0.26 0.85
CA ASN A 123 -15.03 -0.12 0.51
C ASN A 123 -15.66 -1.02 1.58
N SER A 124 -15.10 -1.02 2.76
CA SER A 124 -15.57 -1.90 3.83
C SER A 124 -16.79 -1.32 4.54
N ALA A 125 -17.76 -2.17 4.80
CA ALA A 125 -18.97 -1.90 5.57
C ALA A 125 -19.30 -3.08 6.48
N ALA A 126 -20.15 -2.86 7.47
CA ALA A 126 -20.61 -3.90 8.39
C ALA A 126 -21.32 -5.07 7.68
N ALA A 127 -21.98 -4.80 6.55
CA ALA A 127 -22.64 -5.80 5.72
C ALA A 127 -21.65 -6.61 4.84
N GLY A 128 -20.37 -6.24 4.81
CA GLY A 128 -19.35 -6.86 3.96
C GLY A 128 -18.89 -5.93 2.83
N ILE A 129 -18.08 -6.47 1.94
CA ILE A 129 -17.43 -5.69 0.86
C ILE A 129 -17.96 -6.04 -0.55
N GLY A 130 -18.86 -7.03 -0.66
CA GLY A 130 -19.26 -7.53 -1.98
C GLY A 130 -18.03 -7.96 -2.79
N ASN A 131 -17.88 -7.41 -4.00
CA ASN A 131 -16.71 -7.62 -4.85
C ASN A 131 -15.81 -6.37 -4.99
N TYR A 132 -16.00 -5.35 -4.16
CA TYR A 132 -15.11 -4.21 -4.15
C TYR A 132 -13.72 -4.57 -3.61
N VAL A 133 -12.67 -3.97 -4.19
CA VAL A 133 -11.28 -4.19 -3.76
C VAL A 133 -11.06 -3.58 -2.37
N ASN A 134 -10.55 -4.40 -1.49
CA ASN A 134 -10.07 -4.07 -0.15
C ASN A 134 -8.86 -4.96 0.15
N GLU A 135 -8.21 -4.73 1.28
CA GLU A 135 -7.19 -5.66 1.76
C GLU A 135 -7.76 -7.07 1.88
N SER A 136 -7.05 -8.08 1.37
CA SER A 136 -7.54 -9.45 1.36
C SER A 136 -7.42 -10.13 2.72
N PRO A 137 -8.40 -10.95 3.11
CA PRO A 137 -8.30 -11.72 4.35
C PRO A 137 -7.09 -12.67 4.34
N GLN A 138 -6.70 -13.16 3.16
CA GLN A 138 -5.62 -14.12 2.99
C GLN A 138 -4.25 -13.48 3.19
N VAL A 139 -4.01 -12.28 2.65
CA VAL A 139 -2.74 -11.57 2.85
C VAL A 139 -2.63 -11.08 4.29
N THR A 140 -3.73 -10.56 4.85
CA THR A 140 -3.75 -10.16 6.26
C THR A 140 -3.47 -11.34 7.18
N LEU A 141 -4.09 -12.52 6.95
CA LEU A 141 -3.80 -13.72 7.75
C LEU A 141 -2.35 -14.17 7.58
N ALA A 142 -1.81 -14.18 6.36
CA ALA A 142 -0.41 -14.53 6.12
C ALA A 142 0.53 -13.61 6.90
N MET A 143 0.27 -12.29 6.93
CA MET A 143 1.05 -11.35 7.75
C MET A 143 0.92 -11.63 9.25
N VAL A 144 -0.28 -11.90 9.75
CA VAL A 144 -0.49 -12.25 11.16
C VAL A 144 0.24 -13.55 11.51
N ARG A 145 0.18 -14.59 10.65
CA ARG A 145 0.95 -15.84 10.81
C ARG A 145 2.45 -15.56 10.89
N GLN A 146 2.96 -14.73 10.02
CA GLN A 146 4.37 -14.32 10.03
C GLN A 146 4.76 -13.66 11.36
N LEU A 147 3.95 -12.74 11.86
CA LEU A 147 4.23 -12.06 13.12
C LEU A 147 4.12 -13.01 14.33
N VAL A 148 3.08 -13.84 14.39
CA VAL A 148 2.83 -14.69 15.58
C VAL A 148 3.69 -15.95 15.57
N LEU A 149 3.77 -16.66 14.43
CA LEU A 149 4.42 -17.97 14.37
C LEU A 149 5.93 -17.87 14.13
N HIS A 150 6.38 -16.85 13.39
CA HIS A 150 7.79 -16.75 12.99
C HIS A 150 8.54 -15.59 13.66
N ALA A 151 7.89 -14.45 13.90
CA ALA A 151 8.48 -13.35 14.66
C ALA A 151 8.27 -13.50 16.17
N HIS A 152 7.48 -14.48 16.61
CA HIS A 152 7.13 -14.77 18.00
C HIS A 152 6.48 -13.58 18.73
N VAL A 153 5.74 -12.74 18.01
CA VAL A 153 4.93 -11.67 18.59
C VAL A 153 3.69 -12.30 19.22
N PRO A 154 3.41 -12.14 20.52
CA PRO A 154 2.15 -12.61 21.08
C PRO A 154 0.96 -12.07 20.33
N ALA A 155 -0.04 -12.90 20.02
CA ALA A 155 -1.21 -12.48 19.22
C ALA A 155 -1.90 -11.24 19.81
N SER A 156 -1.95 -11.10 21.15
CA SER A 156 -2.48 -9.94 21.87
C SER A 156 -1.67 -8.64 21.69
N LYS A 157 -0.46 -8.74 21.12
CA LYS A 157 0.42 -7.61 20.79
C LYS A 157 0.36 -7.24 19.30
N VAL A 158 -0.40 -7.98 18.50
CA VAL A 158 -0.69 -7.65 17.10
C VAL A 158 -2.00 -6.86 17.04
N VAL A 159 -1.97 -5.67 16.41
CA VAL A 159 -3.12 -4.78 16.22
C VAL A 159 -3.32 -4.55 14.73
N VAL A 160 -4.35 -5.15 14.13
CA VAL A 160 -4.72 -4.90 12.72
C VAL A 160 -5.71 -3.74 12.66
N TYR A 161 -5.52 -2.79 11.75
CA TYR A 161 -6.37 -1.62 11.74
C TYR A 161 -6.51 -0.92 10.38
N ASP A 162 -7.69 -0.34 10.17
CA ASP A 162 -7.95 0.86 9.39
C ASP A 162 -8.89 1.72 10.23
N ALA A 163 -8.36 2.77 10.85
CA ALA A 163 -9.11 3.56 11.82
C ALA A 163 -10.22 4.40 11.19
N ARG A 164 -10.27 4.49 9.86
CA ARG A 164 -11.28 5.24 9.10
C ARG A 164 -12.43 4.38 8.59
N ARG A 165 -12.31 3.07 8.67
CA ARG A 165 -13.26 2.12 8.08
C ARG A 165 -13.73 1.10 9.11
N ILE A 166 -14.84 0.44 8.82
CA ILE A 166 -15.30 -0.74 9.56
C ILE A 166 -14.58 -1.95 8.97
N ILE A 167 -14.03 -2.80 9.83
CA ILE A 167 -13.41 -4.05 9.41
C ILE A 167 -14.52 -5.05 9.07
N TYR A 168 -14.50 -5.56 7.86
CA TYR A 168 -15.57 -6.42 7.37
C TYR A 168 -15.50 -7.85 7.94
N PRO A 169 -16.68 -8.52 8.04
CA PRO A 169 -16.82 -9.77 8.76
C PRO A 169 -15.88 -10.88 8.32
N ALA A 170 -15.69 -11.06 7.01
CA ALA A 170 -14.88 -12.16 6.50
C ALA A 170 -13.42 -12.05 6.94
N LEU A 171 -12.87 -10.82 7.04
CA LEU A 171 -11.52 -10.60 7.54
C LEU A 171 -11.42 -10.92 9.04
N LEU A 172 -12.35 -10.42 9.86
CA LEU A 172 -12.40 -10.72 11.30
C LEU A 172 -12.50 -12.22 11.54
N THR A 173 -13.44 -12.88 10.87
CA THR A 173 -13.68 -14.33 11.01
C THR A 173 -12.44 -15.14 10.66
N LYS A 174 -11.76 -14.77 9.57
CA LYS A 174 -10.58 -15.47 9.11
C LYS A 174 -9.42 -15.37 10.11
N ILE A 175 -9.16 -14.18 10.64
CA ILE A 175 -8.07 -13.98 11.59
C ILE A 175 -8.40 -14.60 12.96
N TRP A 176 -9.57 -14.30 13.52
CA TRP A 176 -9.95 -14.86 14.82
C TRP A 176 -10.23 -16.36 14.81
N GLY A 177 -10.48 -16.94 13.65
CA GLY A 177 -10.57 -18.39 13.48
C GLY A 177 -9.28 -19.11 13.89
N GLU A 178 -8.15 -18.44 13.78
CA GLU A 178 -6.82 -18.98 14.13
C GLU A 178 -6.18 -18.27 15.33
N PHE A 179 -6.28 -16.94 15.41
CA PHE A 179 -5.64 -16.09 16.43
C PHE A 179 -6.66 -15.24 17.17
N LYS A 180 -7.32 -15.80 18.17
CA LYS A 180 -8.43 -15.16 18.91
C LYS A 180 -8.04 -13.88 19.65
N ASP A 181 -6.77 -13.74 20.01
CA ASP A 181 -6.26 -12.62 20.80
C ASP A 181 -5.75 -11.44 19.95
N VAL A 182 -5.75 -11.57 18.62
CA VAL A 182 -5.41 -10.46 17.74
C VAL A 182 -6.43 -9.35 17.91
N ARG A 183 -5.92 -8.13 18.09
CA ARG A 183 -6.73 -6.94 18.31
C ARG A 183 -6.99 -6.23 16.98
N PHE A 184 -8.16 -5.58 16.89
CA PHE A 184 -8.54 -4.79 15.73
C PHE A 184 -8.96 -3.39 16.17
N VAL A 185 -8.54 -2.36 15.40
CA VAL A 185 -8.97 -0.97 15.60
C VAL A 185 -9.66 -0.48 14.34
N GLN A 186 -10.87 0.05 14.50
CA GLN A 186 -11.73 0.51 13.41
C GLN A 186 -12.42 1.83 13.72
N ASN A 187 -13.09 2.41 12.71
CA ASN A 187 -13.92 3.60 12.90
C ASN A 187 -15.20 3.26 13.69
N GLN A 188 -15.46 4.03 14.74
CA GLN A 188 -16.68 3.92 15.55
C GLN A 188 -17.80 4.84 15.07
N GLU A 189 -17.49 5.94 14.42
CA GLU A 189 -18.46 6.98 14.07
C GLU A 189 -19.52 6.52 13.04
N SER A 190 -19.26 5.46 12.29
CA SER A 190 -20.21 4.89 11.33
C SER A 190 -21.12 3.81 11.95
N GLN A 191 -21.15 3.67 13.28
CA GLN A 191 -21.96 2.66 13.96
C GLN A 191 -23.39 3.15 14.20
N THR A 192 -24.25 3.01 13.23
CA THR A 192 -25.68 2.81 13.50
C THR A 192 -26.02 1.31 13.67
N VAL A 193 -25.10 0.41 13.40
CA VAL A 193 -25.32 -1.04 13.53
C VAL A 193 -24.05 -1.67 14.10
N GLN A 194 -24.11 -2.14 15.33
CA GLN A 194 -23.13 -3.11 15.85
C GLN A 194 -23.22 -4.33 14.93
N PRO A 195 -22.13 -4.77 14.28
CA PRO A 195 -22.17 -6.04 13.56
C PRO A 195 -22.28 -7.15 14.59
N VAL A 196 -23.51 -7.60 14.84
CA VAL A 196 -23.73 -8.82 15.57
C VAL A 196 -23.41 -9.94 14.59
N HIS A 197 -22.19 -10.45 14.66
CA HIS A 197 -21.85 -11.66 13.92
C HIS A 197 -22.43 -12.85 14.65
N PRO A 198 -23.34 -13.61 14.03
CA PRO A 198 -23.79 -14.88 14.57
C PRO A 198 -22.58 -15.80 14.77
N GLY A 199 -22.30 -16.17 16.02
CA GLY A 199 -21.25 -17.12 16.37
C GLY A 199 -20.02 -16.55 17.10
N TYR A 200 -19.83 -15.25 17.11
CA TYR A 200 -18.79 -14.63 17.93
C TYR A 200 -19.46 -13.78 19.03
N GLY A 201 -19.59 -14.31 20.21
CA GLY A 201 -20.00 -13.55 21.40
C GLY A 201 -19.00 -12.42 21.68
N ASN A 202 -19.34 -11.49 22.55
CA ASN A 202 -18.58 -10.28 22.88
C ASN A 202 -17.13 -10.25 22.37
N TYR A 203 -16.89 -9.51 21.29
CA TYR A 203 -15.58 -9.42 20.62
C TYR A 203 -14.57 -8.68 21.51
N HIS A 204 -13.81 -9.40 22.28
CA HIS A 204 -12.81 -8.82 23.20
C HIS A 204 -11.63 -8.12 22.48
N GLY A 205 -11.53 -8.21 21.17
CA GLY A 205 -10.42 -7.65 20.39
C GLY A 205 -10.79 -6.57 19.38
N LEU A 206 -12.07 -6.16 19.27
CA LEU A 206 -12.49 -5.10 18.35
C LEU A 206 -12.68 -3.79 19.11
N GLU A 207 -11.85 -2.81 18.81
CA GLU A 207 -11.79 -1.52 19.51
C GLU A 207 -12.15 -0.37 18.58
N PRO A 208 -12.86 0.65 19.07
CA PRO A 208 -12.97 1.92 18.39
C PRO A 208 -11.63 2.67 18.39
N ALA A 209 -11.38 3.45 17.35
CA ALA A 209 -10.24 4.36 17.33
C ALA A 209 -10.41 5.43 18.42
N ASP A 210 -9.47 5.49 19.37
CA ASP A 210 -9.39 6.54 20.40
C ASP A 210 -8.50 7.68 19.89
N TRP A 211 -9.12 8.75 19.40
CA TRP A 211 -8.45 9.82 18.69
C TRP A 211 -7.70 10.78 19.63
N VAL A 212 -6.39 10.93 19.38
CA VAL A 212 -5.49 11.84 20.11
C VAL A 212 -4.56 12.58 19.14
N GLU A 213 -4.05 13.74 19.55
CA GLU A 213 -3.04 14.43 18.75
C GLU A 213 -1.79 13.57 18.59
N GLY A 214 -1.26 13.51 17.36
CA GLY A 214 -0.11 12.67 17.06
C GLY A 214 0.70 13.07 15.85
N VAL A 215 0.19 13.91 14.96
CA VAL A 215 0.91 14.35 13.74
C VAL A 215 1.01 15.86 13.69
N THR A 216 2.15 16.35 13.26
CA THR A 216 2.42 17.77 12.93
C THR A 216 2.67 17.86 11.43
N TYR A 217 2.20 18.93 10.81
CA TYR A 217 2.36 19.16 9.38
C TYR A 217 3.21 20.39 9.12
N SER A 218 4.06 20.31 8.10
CA SER A 218 5.06 21.35 7.79
C SER A 218 4.47 22.62 7.19
N ALA A 219 3.42 22.52 6.40
CA ALA A 219 2.84 23.66 5.70
C ALA A 219 1.47 24.10 6.22
N ASN A 220 0.71 23.24 6.89
CA ASN A 220 -0.67 23.50 7.26
C ASN A 220 -0.93 23.16 8.74
N ASN A 221 -1.84 23.90 9.35
CA ASN A 221 -2.33 23.58 10.70
C ASN A 221 -3.74 22.99 10.60
N TYR A 222 -3.81 21.68 10.49
CA TYR A 222 -5.09 20.96 10.39
C TYR A 222 -5.74 20.77 11.76
N ASN A 223 -7.08 20.75 11.80
CA ASN A 223 -7.83 20.56 13.05
C ASN A 223 -7.98 19.08 13.40
N GLU A 224 -8.51 18.28 12.48
CA GLU A 224 -8.78 16.86 12.71
C GLU A 224 -7.68 15.95 12.13
N ALA A 225 -7.00 16.38 11.07
CA ALA A 225 -5.93 15.57 10.45
C ALA A 225 -4.70 15.38 11.35
N LYS A 226 -4.55 16.16 12.43
CA LYS A 226 -3.52 15.92 13.46
C LYS A 226 -3.84 14.75 14.39
N LEU A 227 -5.07 14.21 14.37
CA LEU A 227 -5.54 13.18 15.28
C LEU A 227 -5.31 11.78 14.70
N ILE A 228 -4.67 10.93 15.51
CA ILE A 228 -4.42 9.51 15.23
C ILE A 228 -4.97 8.65 16.36
N PRO A 229 -5.23 7.34 16.17
CA PRO A 229 -5.64 6.47 17.26
C PRO A 229 -4.55 6.36 18.33
N ARG A 230 -4.93 6.47 19.60
CA ARG A 230 -4.04 6.26 20.76
C ARG A 230 -3.37 4.89 20.69
N GLN A 231 -4.12 3.88 20.26
CA GLN A 231 -3.62 2.51 20.10
C GLN A 231 -2.44 2.45 19.13
N ILE A 232 -2.51 3.22 18.05
CA ILE A 232 -1.45 3.27 17.02
C ILE A 232 -0.31 4.17 17.50
N LYS A 233 -0.61 5.31 18.14
CA LYS A 233 0.43 6.15 18.76
C LYS A 233 1.26 5.37 19.77
N ALA A 234 0.66 4.46 20.53
CA ALA A 234 1.32 3.62 21.54
C ALA A 234 2.05 2.41 20.95
N ALA A 235 1.78 2.00 19.70
CA ALA A 235 2.48 0.90 19.06
C ALA A 235 3.97 1.21 18.88
N THR A 236 4.81 0.18 19.02
CA THR A 236 6.26 0.29 18.85
C THR A 236 6.67 0.20 17.39
N TYR A 237 6.01 -0.68 16.65
CA TYR A 237 6.29 -0.98 15.25
C TYR A 237 5.03 -0.88 14.41
N LEU A 238 5.21 -0.51 13.15
CA LEU A 238 4.16 -0.48 12.14
C LEU A 238 4.56 -1.37 10.95
N VAL A 239 3.64 -2.19 10.49
CA VAL A 239 3.66 -2.82 9.16
C VAL A 239 2.62 -2.08 8.32
N ASN A 240 3.03 -1.50 7.20
CA ASN A 240 2.13 -0.84 6.27
C ASN A 240 1.78 -1.82 5.15
N LEU A 241 0.60 -2.42 5.25
CA LEU A 241 0.05 -3.36 4.30
C LEU A 241 -1.01 -2.66 3.46
N ALA A 242 -0.61 -2.19 2.29
CA ALA A 242 -1.43 -1.41 1.38
C ALA A 242 -1.84 -2.22 0.15
N LEU A 243 -2.72 -1.65 -0.66
CA LEU A 243 -3.15 -2.25 -1.94
C LEU A 243 -2.36 -1.65 -3.11
N LEU A 244 -2.02 -2.49 -4.09
CA LEU A 244 -1.63 -2.01 -5.40
C LEU A 244 -2.86 -1.48 -6.13
N LYS A 245 -3.11 -0.19 -6.07
CA LYS A 245 -4.22 0.44 -6.76
C LYS A 245 -3.99 1.92 -7.05
N ALA A 246 -4.70 2.42 -8.06
CA ALA A 246 -4.84 3.85 -8.29
C ALA A 246 -5.95 4.45 -7.38
N HIS A 247 -6.13 5.75 -7.48
CA HIS A 247 -7.13 6.51 -6.74
C HIS A 247 -7.84 7.47 -7.68
N SER A 248 -9.17 7.62 -7.55
CA SER A 248 -9.88 8.62 -8.34
C SER A 248 -9.39 10.01 -7.99
N TYR A 249 -9.34 10.85 -9.00
CA TYR A 249 -9.17 12.29 -8.82
C TYR A 249 -10.43 12.84 -8.11
N PRO A 250 -10.32 13.56 -6.98
CA PRO A 250 -11.45 13.82 -6.11
C PRO A 250 -12.51 14.76 -6.63
N TYR A 251 -12.26 15.45 -7.72
CA TYR A 251 -13.20 16.46 -8.23
C TYR A 251 -13.73 16.23 -9.63
N SER A 252 -13.45 15.12 -10.27
CA SER A 252 -14.21 14.73 -11.43
C SER A 252 -15.58 14.23 -10.95
N SER A 253 -16.54 15.13 -10.86
CA SER A 253 -17.96 14.84 -10.58
C SER A 253 -18.64 13.99 -11.67
N GLU A 254 -17.91 13.61 -12.68
CA GLU A 254 -18.33 12.69 -13.70
C GLU A 254 -18.10 11.25 -13.26
N GLU A 255 -19.04 10.73 -12.48
CA GLU A 255 -19.13 9.32 -12.10
C GLU A 255 -19.22 8.35 -13.29
N GLY A 256 -19.19 8.83 -14.51
CA GLY A 256 -19.37 8.05 -15.73
C GLY A 256 -18.22 8.08 -16.72
N GLY A 257 -17.19 8.86 -16.48
CA GLY A 257 -16.06 8.96 -17.42
C GLY A 257 -15.07 7.81 -17.23
N ASP A 258 -15.11 6.80 -18.12
CA ASP A 258 -14.07 5.78 -18.25
C ASP A 258 -12.66 6.36 -18.58
N GLU A 259 -12.56 7.68 -18.72
CA GLU A 259 -11.38 8.42 -19.19
C GLU A 259 -10.80 9.37 -18.12
N GLY A 260 -11.22 9.28 -16.85
CA GLY A 260 -10.68 10.13 -15.79
C GLY A 260 -9.26 9.72 -15.38
N GLN A 261 -8.37 10.70 -15.29
CA GLN A 261 -7.03 10.52 -14.75
C GLN A 261 -7.09 10.05 -13.29
N THR A 262 -6.19 9.17 -12.89
CA THR A 262 -6.15 8.63 -11.54
C THR A 262 -4.84 9.03 -10.83
N ALA A 263 -4.95 9.38 -9.56
CA ALA A 263 -3.82 9.49 -8.65
C ALA A 263 -3.39 8.11 -8.16
N ILE A 264 -2.36 8.07 -7.33
CA ILE A 264 -1.88 6.83 -6.72
C ILE A 264 -2.47 6.67 -5.32
N SER A 265 -2.70 5.42 -4.93
CA SER A 265 -3.10 5.04 -3.58
C SER A 265 -2.39 3.74 -3.20
N MET A 266 -1.19 3.89 -2.67
CA MET A 266 -0.32 2.80 -2.20
C MET A 266 0.19 3.10 -0.79
N THR A 267 1.43 2.76 -0.46
CA THR A 267 1.90 2.79 0.93
C THR A 267 1.96 4.18 1.55
N GLY A 268 2.40 5.19 0.80
CA GLY A 268 2.43 6.58 1.30
C GLY A 268 1.02 7.07 1.67
N LYS A 269 0.06 6.85 0.78
CA LYS A 269 -1.34 7.26 1.02
C LYS A 269 -2.09 6.34 1.98
N ASN A 270 -1.65 5.11 2.21
CA ASN A 270 -2.28 4.21 3.18
C ASN A 270 -2.32 4.81 4.59
N HIS A 271 -1.31 5.60 4.95
CA HIS A 271 -1.27 6.32 6.23
C HIS A 271 -2.48 7.23 6.50
N PHE A 272 -3.29 7.52 5.50
CA PHE A 272 -4.56 8.22 5.70
C PHE A 272 -5.58 7.36 6.47
N GLY A 273 -5.46 6.04 6.47
CA GLY A 273 -6.22 5.13 7.30
C GLY A 273 -6.03 5.34 8.80
N SER A 274 -4.95 6.00 9.19
CA SER A 274 -4.65 6.36 10.58
C SER A 274 -5.16 7.75 11.00
N ILE A 275 -5.68 8.56 10.08
CA ILE A 275 -5.94 9.98 10.32
C ILE A 275 -7.45 10.25 10.40
N LYS A 276 -7.91 11.00 11.44
CA LYS A 276 -9.32 11.35 11.59
C LYS A 276 -9.79 12.29 10.47
N GLY A 277 -9.08 13.37 10.23
CA GLY A 277 -9.44 14.44 9.29
C GLY A 277 -8.97 14.21 7.85
N THR A 278 -9.21 13.03 7.26
CA THR A 278 -8.76 12.73 5.89
C THR A 278 -9.27 13.67 4.79
N PRO A 279 -10.47 14.30 4.86
CA PRO A 279 -10.88 15.30 3.87
C PRO A 279 -9.92 16.51 3.80
N GLU A 280 -9.36 16.96 4.92
CA GLU A 280 -8.38 18.06 4.97
C GLU A 280 -7.11 17.70 4.19
N LEU A 281 -6.67 16.43 4.30
CA LEU A 281 -5.48 15.94 3.59
C LEU A 281 -5.72 15.72 2.11
N HIS A 282 -6.90 15.24 1.72
CA HIS A 282 -7.24 15.07 0.32
C HIS A 282 -7.22 16.40 -0.44
N ALA A 283 -7.65 17.49 0.18
CA ALA A 283 -7.57 18.81 -0.43
C ALA A 283 -6.13 19.22 -0.73
N ALA A 284 -5.17 18.87 0.12
CA ALA A 284 -3.75 19.19 -0.09
C ALA A 284 -3.09 18.33 -1.18
N ILE A 285 -3.41 17.04 -1.26
CA ILE A 285 -2.83 16.16 -2.32
C ILE A 285 -3.36 16.52 -3.71
N ASN A 286 -4.44 17.25 -3.76
CA ASN A 286 -5.14 17.59 -4.98
C ASN A 286 -4.86 19.01 -5.46
N THR A 287 -3.83 19.63 -4.95
CA THR A 287 -3.43 20.98 -5.37
C THR A 287 -3.07 21.08 -6.85
N ASP A 288 -2.90 19.94 -7.52
CA ASP A 288 -2.81 19.90 -8.99
C ASP A 288 -4.12 20.18 -9.73
N ASN A 289 -5.16 20.66 -9.07
CA ASN A 289 -6.39 21.09 -9.73
C ASN A 289 -6.16 22.17 -10.79
N ASP A 290 -5.06 22.91 -10.69
CA ASP A 290 -4.62 23.90 -11.65
C ASP A 290 -3.47 23.43 -12.57
N GLY A 291 -3.02 22.17 -12.41
CA GLY A 291 -1.90 21.61 -13.14
C GLY A 291 -0.54 22.09 -12.64
N THR A 292 -0.48 22.64 -11.43
CA THR A 292 0.81 23.02 -10.81
C THR A 292 1.54 21.76 -10.37
N PRO A 293 2.67 21.40 -10.99
CA PRO A 293 3.49 20.28 -10.53
C PRO A 293 4.16 20.64 -9.20
N HIS A 294 4.44 19.60 -8.39
CA HIS A 294 5.20 19.75 -7.15
C HIS A 294 4.58 20.70 -6.14
N ALA A 295 3.45 20.31 -5.60
CA ALA A 295 2.85 20.99 -4.45
C ALA A 295 3.23 20.29 -3.14
N TYR A 296 3.04 21.00 -2.02
CA TYR A 296 3.16 20.39 -0.69
C TYR A 296 2.39 19.07 -0.58
N SER A 297 3.05 18.04 -0.08
CA SER A 297 2.44 16.74 0.16
C SER A 297 2.38 16.39 1.65
N PRO A 298 1.19 16.27 2.27
CA PRO A 298 1.07 15.83 3.67
C PRO A 298 1.52 14.38 3.88
N ILE A 299 1.68 13.59 2.80
CA ILE A 299 2.20 12.22 2.88
C ILE A 299 3.62 12.22 3.46
N VAL A 300 4.45 13.21 3.10
CA VAL A 300 5.81 13.36 3.63
C VAL A 300 5.81 13.50 5.16
N ASP A 301 4.95 14.38 5.69
CA ASP A 301 4.84 14.56 7.15
C ASP A 301 4.31 13.30 7.85
N LEU A 302 3.36 12.59 7.24
CA LEU A 302 2.85 11.34 7.77
C LEU A 302 3.91 10.25 7.79
N ALA A 303 4.66 10.09 6.70
CA ALA A 303 5.73 9.10 6.58
C ALA A 303 6.91 9.41 7.53
N ALA A 304 7.18 10.69 7.80
CA ALA A 304 8.22 11.15 8.72
C ALA A 304 7.78 11.11 10.20
N SER A 305 6.48 11.10 10.48
CA SER A 305 5.96 11.22 11.85
C SER A 305 6.44 10.08 12.77
N PRO A 306 7.06 10.37 13.93
CA PRO A 306 7.50 9.37 14.90
C PRO A 306 6.34 8.62 15.54
N ASN A 307 5.13 9.13 15.42
CA ASN A 307 3.93 8.48 15.93
C ASN A 307 3.23 7.59 14.89
N GLN A 308 3.69 7.63 13.63
CA GLN A 308 3.12 6.87 12.51
C GLN A 308 4.21 6.32 11.57
N GLY A 309 4.46 6.93 10.42
CA GLY A 309 5.27 6.38 9.34
C GLY A 309 6.71 6.04 9.73
N ALA A 310 7.35 6.86 10.58
CA ALA A 310 8.71 6.57 11.06
C ALA A 310 8.82 5.28 11.92
N LYS A 311 7.71 4.67 12.34
CA LYS A 311 7.68 3.36 13.01
C LYS A 311 7.59 2.19 12.04
N THR A 312 7.47 2.45 10.74
CA THR A 312 7.24 1.39 9.75
C THR A 312 8.50 0.55 9.58
N ILE A 313 8.35 -0.74 9.88
CA ILE A 313 9.41 -1.74 9.75
C ILE A 313 9.32 -2.53 8.45
N LEU A 314 8.17 -2.47 7.77
CA LEU A 314 7.91 -3.19 6.53
C LEU A 314 6.78 -2.47 5.78
N TYR A 315 7.00 -2.19 4.52
CA TYR A 315 5.98 -1.76 3.56
C TYR A 315 5.67 -2.92 2.62
N MET A 316 4.37 -3.15 2.36
CA MET A 316 3.91 -4.22 1.48
C MET A 316 2.71 -3.77 0.66
N LEU A 317 2.59 -4.28 -0.57
CA LEU A 317 1.41 -4.14 -1.42
C LEU A 317 0.77 -5.51 -1.60
N ASP A 318 -0.48 -5.63 -1.15
CA ASP A 318 -1.38 -6.67 -1.63
C ASP A 318 -1.76 -6.34 -3.09
N ALA A 319 -1.25 -7.13 -3.97
CA ALA A 319 -1.47 -7.08 -5.39
C ALA A 319 -2.04 -8.40 -5.92
N LEU A 320 -2.79 -9.14 -5.09
CA LEU A 320 -3.54 -10.31 -5.57
C LEU A 320 -4.61 -9.86 -6.55
N TYR A 321 -5.33 -8.78 -6.17
CA TYR A 321 -6.33 -8.11 -6.97
C TYR A 321 -6.10 -6.59 -6.92
N CYS A 322 -6.00 -5.96 -8.08
CA CYS A 322 -5.75 -4.53 -8.17
C CYS A 322 -7.03 -3.75 -8.41
N GLY A 323 -7.09 -2.52 -7.92
CA GLY A 323 -8.21 -1.60 -8.14
C GLY A 323 -7.84 -0.38 -8.97
N ARG A 324 -8.75 0.05 -9.86
CA ARG A 324 -8.58 1.27 -10.66
C ARG A 324 -8.65 2.55 -9.82
N ARG A 325 -9.46 2.54 -8.77
CA ARG A 325 -9.71 3.70 -7.90
C ARG A 325 -10.12 3.23 -6.50
N HIS A 326 -10.35 4.18 -5.60
CA HIS A 326 -10.74 3.86 -4.23
C HIS A 326 -12.03 3.02 -4.13
N GLN A 327 -12.98 3.21 -5.03
CA GLN A 327 -14.22 2.41 -5.11
C GLN A 327 -14.26 1.68 -6.45
N SER A 328 -13.60 0.54 -6.54
CA SER A 328 -13.58 -0.26 -7.75
C SER A 328 -13.61 -1.75 -7.47
N TYR A 329 -13.98 -2.48 -8.49
CA TYR A 329 -13.86 -3.93 -8.54
C TYR A 329 -12.45 -4.32 -8.98
N PRO A 330 -12.05 -5.59 -8.75
CA PRO A 330 -10.79 -6.12 -9.28
C PRO A 330 -10.65 -5.91 -10.78
N LEU A 331 -9.44 -5.55 -11.21
CA LEU A 331 -9.10 -5.37 -12.62
C LEU A 331 -8.16 -6.46 -13.11
N HIS A 332 -8.38 -6.88 -14.35
CA HIS A 332 -7.47 -7.73 -15.09
C HIS A 332 -6.24 -6.93 -15.55
N PHE A 333 -5.09 -7.59 -15.58
CA PHE A 333 -3.83 -7.02 -16.03
C PHE A 333 -3.40 -7.70 -17.34
N PRO A 334 -3.72 -7.10 -18.50
CA PRO A 334 -3.56 -7.75 -19.79
C PRO A 334 -2.14 -7.76 -20.34
N ASN A 335 -1.21 -7.00 -19.73
CA ASN A 335 0.15 -6.85 -20.23
C ASN A 335 1.18 -7.69 -19.48
N PRO A 336 2.29 -8.09 -20.13
CA PRO A 336 3.38 -8.80 -19.44
C PRO A 336 3.98 -8.00 -18.26
N PRO A 337 4.45 -8.69 -17.22
CA PRO A 337 4.48 -10.15 -17.04
C PRO A 337 3.18 -10.71 -16.48
N LEU A 338 2.13 -9.89 -16.34
CA LEU A 338 0.93 -10.19 -15.58
C LEU A 338 -0.18 -10.81 -16.42
N ASN A 339 -0.01 -10.87 -17.74
CA ASN A 339 -1.00 -11.40 -18.68
C ASN A 339 -0.92 -12.93 -18.90
N ASN A 340 -0.16 -13.65 -18.10
CA ASN A 340 -0.06 -15.10 -18.25
C ASN A 340 -1.35 -15.76 -17.73
N ARG A 341 -2.19 -16.16 -18.65
CA ARG A 341 -3.38 -16.98 -18.39
C ARG A 341 -2.94 -18.38 -18.03
N VAL A 342 -3.47 -18.93 -16.96
CA VAL A 342 -3.21 -20.30 -16.52
C VAL A 342 -4.47 -21.12 -16.79
N GLU A 343 -4.39 -22.10 -17.70
CA GLU A 343 -5.49 -23.04 -17.92
C GLU A 343 -5.78 -23.86 -16.64
N PRO A 344 -7.03 -24.17 -16.31
CA PRO A 344 -8.25 -23.95 -17.10
C PRO A 344 -8.89 -22.54 -16.93
N TYR A 345 -8.21 -21.61 -16.32
CA TYR A 345 -8.73 -20.28 -15.91
C TYR A 345 -8.47 -19.26 -17.01
N ALA A 346 -9.04 -19.43 -18.17
CA ALA A 346 -8.78 -18.63 -19.37
C ALA A 346 -9.00 -17.10 -19.26
N ASN A 347 -9.56 -16.63 -18.12
CA ASN A 347 -9.84 -15.21 -17.87
C ASN A 347 -9.18 -14.68 -16.56
N THR A 348 -8.11 -15.31 -16.09
CA THR A 348 -7.46 -15.00 -14.82
C THR A 348 -6.11 -14.33 -15.02
N ASP A 349 -6.07 -13.20 -15.69
CA ASP A 349 -4.93 -12.30 -15.73
C ASP A 349 -4.97 -11.32 -14.53
N TRP A 350 -5.26 -11.87 -13.34
CA TRP A 350 -5.12 -11.15 -12.09
C TRP A 350 -3.64 -10.87 -11.82
N PRO A 351 -3.31 -9.76 -11.14
CA PRO A 351 -1.92 -9.48 -10.77
C PRO A 351 -1.28 -10.60 -9.95
N SER A 352 -2.05 -11.25 -9.07
CA SER A 352 -1.64 -12.43 -8.28
C SER A 352 -0.26 -12.27 -7.65
N SER A 353 -0.01 -11.13 -7.06
CA SER A 353 1.33 -10.68 -6.64
C SER A 353 1.34 -10.17 -5.21
N LEU A 354 2.53 -10.23 -4.57
CA LEU A 354 2.89 -9.47 -3.38
C LEU A 354 4.17 -8.69 -3.68
N LEU A 355 4.23 -7.44 -3.24
CA LEU A 355 5.44 -6.63 -3.32
C LEU A 355 5.81 -6.13 -1.93
N ALA A 356 7.10 -6.06 -1.60
CA ALA A 356 7.55 -5.53 -0.32
C ALA A 356 8.90 -4.82 -0.40
N SER A 357 9.07 -3.84 0.50
CA SER A 357 10.33 -3.12 0.72
C SER A 357 10.42 -2.62 2.17
N TYR A 358 11.62 -2.25 2.59
CA TYR A 358 11.82 -1.38 3.76
C TYR A 358 11.68 0.09 3.43
N ASP A 359 11.69 0.41 2.15
CA ASP A 359 11.69 1.73 1.60
C ASP A 359 10.34 1.94 0.92
N GLY A 360 9.44 2.72 1.56
CA GLY A 360 8.10 2.99 1.06
C GLY A 360 8.13 3.72 -0.28
N VAL A 361 9.07 4.65 -0.45
CA VAL A 361 9.25 5.41 -1.70
C VAL A 361 9.66 4.48 -2.83
N SER A 362 10.62 3.57 -2.59
CA SER A 362 11.03 2.56 -3.58
C SER A 362 9.87 1.63 -3.95
N LEU A 363 9.08 1.21 -2.96
CA LEU A 363 7.96 0.31 -3.20
C LEU A 363 6.86 0.96 -4.03
N ASP A 364 6.51 2.20 -3.69
CA ASP A 364 5.49 2.95 -4.43
C ASP A 364 5.99 3.33 -5.83
N SER A 365 7.30 3.59 -6.02
CA SER A 365 7.92 3.76 -7.36
C SER A 365 7.73 2.52 -8.24
N VAL A 366 8.01 1.33 -7.70
CA VAL A 366 7.77 0.07 -8.44
C VAL A 366 6.29 -0.15 -8.69
N GLY A 367 5.44 0.15 -7.69
CA GLY A 367 3.99 0.03 -7.83
C GLY A 367 3.42 0.93 -8.93
N ILE A 368 3.90 2.18 -9.04
CA ILE A 368 3.48 3.12 -10.09
C ILE A 368 3.91 2.63 -11.48
N ASP A 369 5.12 2.10 -11.61
CA ASP A 369 5.60 1.53 -12.86
C ASP A 369 4.78 0.32 -13.30
N VAL A 370 4.42 -0.56 -12.35
CA VAL A 370 3.52 -1.69 -12.62
C VAL A 370 2.17 -1.20 -13.12
N LEU A 371 1.53 -0.25 -12.42
CA LEU A 371 0.24 0.32 -12.83
C LEU A 371 0.33 1.02 -14.17
N TYR A 372 1.42 1.74 -14.42
CA TYR A 372 1.66 2.46 -15.67
C TYR A 372 1.80 1.50 -16.85
N SER A 373 2.54 0.41 -16.69
CA SER A 373 2.70 -0.63 -17.73
C SER A 373 1.37 -1.26 -18.15
N GLN A 374 0.38 -1.28 -17.25
CA GLN A 374 -0.96 -1.78 -17.52
C GLN A 374 -1.90 -0.73 -18.12
N SER A 375 -1.52 0.55 -18.06
CA SER A 375 -2.35 1.65 -18.57
C SER A 375 -2.21 1.90 -20.06
N GLN A 376 -1.06 1.55 -20.67
CA GLN A 376 -0.65 2.07 -21.97
C GLN A 376 -1.05 1.25 -23.20
N ASN A 377 -1.28 -0.06 -23.10
CA ASN A 377 -1.40 -0.91 -24.28
C ASN A 377 -2.71 -1.67 -24.41
N ASN A 378 -3.28 -1.62 -25.64
CA ASN A 378 -4.34 -2.48 -26.18
C ASN A 378 -5.62 -2.59 -25.37
N PHE A 379 -6.30 -1.48 -25.28
CA PHE A 379 -7.52 -1.32 -24.55
C PHE A 379 -8.75 -1.65 -25.41
N ASP A 380 -9.55 -2.63 -24.99
CA ASP A 380 -10.91 -2.80 -25.46
C ASP A 380 -11.86 -2.00 -24.52
N LYS A 381 -12.43 -0.92 -25.05
CA LYS A 381 -13.37 -0.04 -24.33
C LYS A 381 -14.53 -0.79 -23.65
N ASN A 382 -14.87 -1.97 -24.15
CA ASN A 382 -16.06 -2.71 -23.77
C ASN A 382 -15.79 -3.78 -22.68
N GLN A 383 -14.53 -4.11 -22.40
CA GLN A 383 -14.20 -5.23 -21.52
C GLN A 383 -13.37 -4.86 -20.28
N HIS A 384 -12.56 -3.80 -20.32
CA HIS A 384 -11.66 -3.48 -19.20
C HIS A 384 -11.55 -1.96 -18.98
N PRO A 385 -12.02 -1.45 -17.85
CA PRO A 385 -11.82 -0.04 -17.50
C PRO A 385 -10.32 0.26 -17.37
N ARG A 386 -9.87 1.31 -18.05
CA ARG A 386 -8.47 1.73 -18.15
C ARG A 386 -7.98 2.35 -16.85
N ILE A 387 -6.80 1.97 -16.37
CA ILE A 387 -6.08 2.76 -15.39
C ILE A 387 -5.36 3.88 -16.16
N LEU A 388 -5.79 5.12 -15.98
CA LEU A 388 -5.12 6.28 -16.53
C LEU A 388 -4.38 6.98 -15.38
N ILE A 389 -3.08 6.80 -15.31
CA ILE A 389 -2.25 7.51 -14.35
C ILE A 389 -2.02 8.92 -14.89
N ARG A 390 -2.33 9.94 -14.09
CA ARG A 390 -2.09 11.34 -14.47
C ARG A 390 -0.61 11.65 -14.52
N GLU A 391 -0.24 12.63 -15.33
CA GLU A 391 1.03 13.33 -15.21
C GLU A 391 1.17 13.83 -13.76
N ASN A 392 2.30 13.74 -13.14
CA ASN A 392 2.57 14.14 -11.76
C ASN A 392 1.94 13.23 -10.66
N ALA A 393 1.47 12.05 -10.99
CA ALA A 393 0.96 11.12 -9.97
C ALA A 393 2.06 10.64 -9.00
N ASP A 394 3.32 10.81 -9.39
CA ASP A 394 4.54 10.47 -8.66
C ASP A 394 5.20 11.65 -7.95
N ASP A 395 4.65 12.88 -8.05
CA ASP A 395 5.23 14.07 -7.43
C ASP A 395 5.46 13.89 -5.92
N TYR A 396 4.55 13.23 -5.21
CA TYR A 396 4.71 12.98 -3.78
C TYR A 396 5.94 12.11 -3.46
N LEU A 397 6.35 11.22 -4.37
CA LEU A 397 7.54 10.38 -4.20
C LEU A 397 8.81 11.21 -4.31
N GLN A 398 8.83 12.21 -5.16
CA GLN A 398 9.94 13.15 -5.26
C GLN A 398 10.05 14.02 -4.00
N GLU A 399 8.91 14.48 -3.48
CA GLU A 399 8.83 15.19 -2.19
C GLU A 399 9.35 14.32 -1.03
N GLU A 400 8.97 13.03 -0.97
CA GLU A 400 9.44 12.06 0.03
C GLU A 400 10.94 11.72 -0.14
N ALA A 401 11.42 11.66 -1.37
CA ALA A 401 12.81 11.35 -1.66
C ALA A 401 13.76 12.48 -1.24
N THR A 402 13.35 13.75 -1.37
CA THR A 402 14.17 14.92 -1.08
C THR A 402 13.47 15.98 -0.23
N PRO A 403 12.96 15.64 0.98
CA PRO A 403 12.17 16.59 1.79
C PRO A 403 12.98 17.83 2.23
N ASP A 404 14.29 17.72 2.34
CA ASP A 404 15.21 18.80 2.68
C ASP A 404 15.47 19.76 1.49
N ASN A 405 15.17 19.32 0.27
CA ASN A 405 15.24 20.09 -0.97
C ASN A 405 14.05 19.76 -1.87
N ALA A 406 12.86 19.79 -1.31
CA ALA A 406 11.63 19.37 -1.96
C ALA A 406 11.35 20.18 -3.25
N PRO A 407 10.92 19.53 -4.35
CA PRO A 407 10.60 20.23 -5.61
C PRO A 407 9.54 21.33 -5.46
N SER A 408 8.59 21.18 -4.53
CA SER A 408 7.60 22.21 -4.18
C SER A 408 8.19 23.44 -3.49
N GLY A 409 9.44 23.38 -3.03
CA GLY A 409 10.04 24.40 -2.16
C GLY A 409 9.57 24.33 -0.70
N THR A 410 8.73 23.36 -0.36
CA THR A 410 8.29 23.13 1.03
C THR A 410 9.47 22.70 1.89
N LYS A 411 9.57 23.29 3.08
CA LYS A 411 10.55 22.87 4.09
C LYS A 411 9.87 21.89 5.06
N TYR A 412 10.04 20.61 4.82
CA TYR A 412 9.51 19.59 5.69
C TYR A 412 10.32 19.49 6.98
N MET A 413 9.60 19.52 8.10
CA MET A 413 10.22 19.59 9.43
C MET A 413 9.56 18.57 10.37
N GLU A 414 10.37 17.80 11.07
CA GLU A 414 9.90 16.94 12.14
C GLU A 414 10.62 17.28 13.45
N ASN A 415 9.85 17.60 14.49
CA ASN A 415 10.38 18.02 15.81
C ASN A 415 11.40 19.17 15.71
N GLY A 416 11.15 20.14 14.83
CA GLY A 416 12.02 21.31 14.63
C GLY A 416 13.33 21.04 13.88
N LYS A 417 13.47 19.86 13.25
CA LYS A 417 14.61 19.51 12.40
C LYS A 417 14.15 19.23 10.97
N PRO A 418 14.97 19.54 9.96
CA PRO A 418 14.67 19.14 8.59
C PRO A 418 14.43 17.63 8.48
N THR A 419 13.38 17.25 7.78
CA THR A 419 13.07 15.86 7.49
C THR A 419 14.10 15.31 6.51
N PRO A 420 14.83 14.24 6.84
CA PRO A 420 15.78 13.62 5.91
C PRO A 420 15.05 12.88 4.81
N SER A 421 15.76 12.50 3.73
CA SER A 421 15.23 11.61 2.69
C SER A 421 14.48 10.43 3.30
N LEU A 422 13.26 10.15 2.84
CA LEU A 422 12.42 9.05 3.33
C LEU A 422 12.62 7.76 2.52
N GLY A 423 13.33 7.83 1.39
CA GLY A 423 13.61 6.69 0.53
C GLY A 423 14.20 7.11 -0.81
N VAL A 424 14.29 6.19 -1.75
CA VAL A 424 14.77 6.47 -3.10
C VAL A 424 13.67 6.29 -4.14
N PHE A 425 13.51 7.30 -4.98
CA PHE A 425 12.60 7.34 -6.11
C PHE A 425 13.37 7.22 -7.42
N GLU A 426 12.91 6.38 -8.31
CA GLU A 426 13.26 6.33 -9.73
C GLU A 426 12.29 5.46 -10.50
N HIS A 427 12.24 5.58 -11.81
CA HIS A 427 11.50 4.68 -12.67
C HIS A 427 12.41 3.65 -13.36
N TRP A 428 11.85 2.48 -13.70
CA TRP A 428 12.55 1.47 -14.48
C TRP A 428 12.83 1.96 -15.92
N ASP A 429 13.77 1.31 -16.59
CA ASP A 429 14.19 1.69 -17.95
C ASP A 429 13.09 1.51 -19.00
N SER A 430 12.36 0.39 -18.92
CA SER A 430 11.27 0.06 -19.84
C SER A 430 10.39 -1.06 -19.29
N ASP A 431 9.17 -1.18 -19.81
CA ASP A 431 8.24 -2.27 -19.46
C ASP A 431 8.76 -3.66 -19.88
N ALA A 432 9.65 -3.71 -20.85
CA ALA A 432 10.22 -4.96 -21.35
C ALA A 432 11.30 -5.53 -20.42
N THR A 433 12.18 -4.67 -19.92
CA THR A 433 13.35 -5.06 -19.13
C THR A 433 13.15 -4.86 -17.63
N ARG A 434 12.37 -3.85 -17.23
CA ARG A 434 12.03 -3.51 -15.85
C ARG A 434 13.25 -3.40 -14.92
N GLN A 435 14.33 -2.77 -15.46
CA GLN A 435 15.59 -2.63 -14.78
C GLN A 435 15.73 -1.25 -14.16
N TYR A 436 16.01 -1.19 -12.87
CA TYR A 436 16.38 0.01 -12.15
C TYR A 436 17.91 0.19 -12.13
N SER A 437 18.36 1.35 -11.67
CA SER A 437 19.79 1.69 -11.67
C SER A 437 20.64 0.69 -10.90
N ARG A 438 20.17 0.18 -9.76
CA ARG A 438 20.90 -0.83 -8.96
C ARG A 438 20.84 -2.21 -9.61
N ASN A 439 19.82 -2.55 -10.39
CA ASN A 439 19.81 -3.78 -11.17
C ASN A 439 20.90 -3.77 -12.25
N LYS A 440 21.15 -2.61 -12.87
CA LYS A 440 22.17 -2.42 -13.91
C LYS A 440 23.57 -2.35 -13.34
N ASP A 441 23.74 -1.74 -12.16
CA ASP A 441 25.01 -1.66 -11.44
C ASP A 441 24.84 -2.07 -9.97
N PRO A 442 24.87 -3.37 -9.66
CA PRO A 442 24.68 -3.86 -8.30
C PRO A 442 25.75 -3.41 -7.30
N LYS A 443 26.90 -2.98 -7.78
CA LYS A 443 28.02 -2.55 -6.91
C LYS A 443 28.00 -1.08 -6.59
N HIS A 444 27.63 -0.24 -7.54
CA HIS A 444 27.72 1.23 -7.42
C HIS A 444 26.36 1.94 -7.57
N GLY A 445 25.34 1.26 -8.08
CA GLY A 445 23.99 1.81 -8.22
C GLY A 445 23.42 2.20 -6.85
N GLN A 446 22.83 3.39 -6.77
CA GLN A 446 22.29 3.98 -5.53
C GLN A 446 20.77 3.92 -5.44
N GLY A 447 20.10 3.51 -6.53
CA GLY A 447 18.66 3.48 -6.65
C GLY A 447 18.01 2.16 -6.20
N ILE A 448 16.95 1.81 -6.89
CA ILE A 448 16.13 0.63 -6.63
C ILE A 448 16.80 -0.65 -7.15
N GLU A 449 16.69 -1.73 -6.39
CA GLU A 449 16.96 -3.11 -6.81
C GLU A 449 15.65 -3.88 -6.86
N LEU A 450 15.10 -4.11 -8.04
CA LEU A 450 13.90 -4.93 -8.19
C LEU A 450 14.29 -6.41 -8.31
N ILE A 451 13.73 -7.25 -7.44
CA ILE A 451 13.84 -8.71 -7.52
C ILE A 451 12.46 -9.29 -7.82
N TYR A 452 12.30 -9.85 -9.01
CA TYR A 452 11.09 -10.53 -9.44
C TYR A 452 11.21 -12.04 -9.27
N ILE A 453 10.21 -12.67 -8.64
CA ILE A 453 10.12 -14.11 -8.41
C ILE A 453 8.78 -14.60 -8.97
N ALA A 454 8.84 -15.51 -9.93
CA ALA A 454 7.67 -16.26 -10.41
C ALA A 454 7.63 -17.63 -9.71
N MET A 455 6.48 -17.97 -9.11
CA MET A 455 6.23 -19.22 -8.40
C MET A 455 5.31 -20.15 -9.20
#